data_0d24366e66fc8ed572d0d4ebf0475db2
#
_entry.id   0d24366e66fc8ed572d0d4ebf0475db2
#
_cell.length_a   1.000
_cell.length_b   1.000
_cell.length_c   1.000
_cell.angle_alpha   90.00
_cell.angle_beta   90.00
_cell.angle_gamma   90.00
#
_symmetry.space_group_name_H-M   'P 1'
#
loop_
_entity.id
_entity.type
_entity.pdbx_description
1 polymer ?
#
loop_
_entity_poly.entity_id
_entity_poly.type
_entity_poly.pdbx_seq_one_letter_code
_entity_poly.pdbx_strand_id
1 'polypeptide(L)'
;MRRSLLATLLLLAAASPLAAQTLREQIRTDLFTFGNCGQPLCLAGALAGHGSHFIPATQSAAGDILDLLGNALAASVSNTPVGATSSGVTYQFVGGLPVKTATSGGPIFGERSQTLGRGRFFLGANVSAMHFERLRGIRMDDIEFNFTHEDTPPLDTLGRPFFENDVIAVRVAMNVNLVVTTFVASYGVVDGVDVSVAVPIVHTSVQGTSVATIIPAGYPSPHRFGGTDSLPVMTAVAGMDGSATGIGDVAARLKVNVTQSNSFGAAILLDGRFGTGNEQNLLGSGGFSGRGLGIISARFGTLAPHVNLGYVFRDAKQSTNAIVATLGFDNAVAPWATMAFDLLSEWQLGDSKLPIPGPVAYQAPFPRTVRPTNIPDQRDDFLSASVGFKFQTPRGILITTNALFPPRNSGMQPSAVWTGGLEYNF
;
A
#
# COMPACT_ATOMS: atom_id res chain seq x y z
N MET A 1 -15.81 -47.40 2.88
CA MET A 1 -14.74 -46.36 2.97
C MET A 1 -15.06 -45.00 2.31
N ARG A 2 -15.91 -44.89 1.26
CA ARG A 2 -16.23 -43.57 0.63
C ARG A 2 -17.20 -42.66 1.43
N ARG A 3 -18.02 -43.21 2.33
CA ARG A 3 -18.97 -42.43 3.14
C ARG A 3 -18.34 -41.74 4.36
N SER A 4 -17.25 -42.27 4.89
CA SER A 4 -16.53 -41.71 6.04
C SER A 4 -15.68 -40.47 5.67
N LEU A 5 -15.15 -40.40 4.45
CA LEU A 5 -14.38 -39.24 3.95
C LEU A 5 -15.25 -37.99 3.73
N LEU A 6 -16.50 -38.17 3.27
CA LEU A 6 -17.45 -37.05 3.10
C LEU A 6 -17.89 -36.45 4.44
N ALA A 7 -18.06 -37.28 5.47
CA ALA A 7 -18.44 -36.81 6.81
C ALA A 7 -17.29 -36.03 7.49
N THR A 8 -16.05 -36.41 7.24
CA THR A 8 -14.87 -35.69 7.79
C THR A 8 -14.62 -34.35 7.06
N LEU A 9 -14.91 -34.26 5.76
CA LEU A 9 -14.82 -32.98 5.03
C LEU A 9 -15.97 -32.01 5.44
N LEU A 10 -17.16 -32.51 5.75
CA LEU A 10 -18.27 -31.67 6.21
C LEU A 10 -18.09 -31.17 7.66
N LEU A 11 -17.35 -31.88 8.51
CA LEU A 11 -17.05 -31.45 9.87
C LEU A 11 -15.96 -30.36 9.91
N LEU A 12 -15.04 -30.32 8.93
CA LEU A 12 -14.08 -29.22 8.78
C LEU A 12 -14.70 -27.91 8.27
N ALA A 13 -15.87 -27.98 7.60
CA ALA A 13 -16.58 -26.80 7.13
C ALA A 13 -17.45 -26.12 8.20
N ALA A 14 -17.65 -26.74 9.37
CA ALA A 14 -18.52 -26.24 10.43
C ALA A 14 -17.77 -25.60 11.61
N ALA A 15 -16.44 -25.46 11.56
CA ALA A 15 -15.71 -24.57 12.46
C ALA A 15 -15.96 -23.14 11.96
N SER A 16 -17.00 -22.48 12.49
CA SER A 16 -17.10 -21.02 12.40
C SER A 16 -15.78 -20.46 12.89
N PRO A 17 -15.02 -19.72 12.07
CA PRO A 17 -13.87 -19.03 12.62
C PRO A 17 -14.44 -18.11 13.70
N LEU A 18 -13.99 -18.24 14.94
CA LEU A 18 -14.06 -17.13 15.88
C LEU A 18 -13.56 -15.94 15.07
N ALA A 19 -14.40 -14.93 14.86
CA ALA A 19 -14.06 -13.78 14.05
C ALA A 19 -12.85 -13.11 14.71
N ALA A 20 -11.66 -13.47 14.26
CA ALA A 20 -10.44 -12.82 14.69
C ALA A 20 -10.56 -11.36 14.29
N GLN A 21 -10.22 -10.46 15.20
CA GLN A 21 -10.19 -9.03 14.95
C GLN A 21 -9.34 -8.74 13.73
N THR A 22 -9.83 -7.89 12.81
CA THR A 22 -9.10 -7.56 11.58
C THR A 22 -7.87 -6.70 11.90
N LEU A 23 -6.87 -6.69 11.03
CA LEU A 23 -5.67 -5.86 11.23
C LEU A 23 -6.02 -4.38 11.38
N ARG A 24 -6.97 -3.89 10.60
CA ARG A 24 -7.42 -2.50 10.67
C ARG A 24 -8.07 -2.19 12.01
N GLU A 25 -8.86 -3.10 12.52
CA GLU A 25 -9.47 -2.96 13.84
C GLU A 25 -8.41 -3.00 14.94
N GLN A 26 -7.42 -3.88 14.88
CA GLN A 26 -6.31 -3.93 15.83
C GLN A 26 -5.50 -2.62 15.83
N ILE A 27 -5.18 -2.05 14.64
CA ILE A 27 -4.50 -0.75 14.55
C ILE A 27 -5.34 0.34 15.23
N ARG A 28 -6.64 0.33 15.00
CA ARG A 28 -7.57 1.33 15.50
C ARG A 28 -7.81 1.22 17.01
N THR A 29 -7.92 0.00 17.52
CA THR A 29 -8.29 -0.27 18.93
C THR A 29 -7.06 -0.52 19.78
N ASP A 30 -6.23 -1.51 19.41
CA ASP A 30 -5.22 -2.04 20.33
C ASP A 30 -4.07 -1.04 20.54
N LEU A 31 -3.73 -0.22 19.53
CA LEU A 31 -2.74 0.85 19.68
C LEU A 31 -3.23 2.06 20.48
N PHE A 32 -4.54 2.20 20.71
CA PHE A 32 -5.11 3.37 21.37
C PHE A 32 -5.92 3.02 22.62
N THR A 33 -5.98 1.74 23.01
CA THR A 33 -6.64 1.29 24.23
C THR A 33 -5.62 1.24 25.37
N PHE A 34 -5.71 2.20 26.28
CA PHE A 34 -4.81 2.37 27.41
C PHE A 34 -5.52 1.98 28.72
N GLY A 35 -4.87 1.16 29.54
CA GLY A 35 -5.44 0.73 30.81
C GLY A 35 -6.56 -0.32 30.68
N ASN A 36 -7.49 -0.36 31.62
CA ASN A 36 -8.46 -1.44 31.80
C ASN A 36 -9.87 -1.15 31.24
N CYS A 37 -10.06 -0.10 30.48
CA CYS A 37 -11.41 0.30 30.05
C CYS A 37 -11.92 -0.39 28.77
N GLY A 38 -11.06 -1.07 28.01
CA GLY A 38 -11.47 -1.82 26.81
C GLY A 38 -11.91 -0.98 25.61
N GLN A 39 -11.68 0.34 25.62
CA GLN A 39 -12.02 1.27 24.55
C GLN A 39 -10.84 2.19 24.23
N PRO A 40 -10.66 2.63 22.96
CA PRO A 40 -9.65 3.62 22.62
C PRO A 40 -9.75 4.89 23.46
N LEU A 41 -8.60 5.41 23.90
CA LEU A 41 -8.45 6.65 24.68
C LEU A 41 -9.25 6.69 26.00
N CYS A 42 -9.70 5.56 26.50
CA CYS A 42 -10.45 5.50 27.74
C CYS A 42 -9.57 5.81 28.96
N LEU A 43 -10.05 6.67 29.84
CA LEU A 43 -9.38 7.11 31.05
C LEU A 43 -10.06 6.58 32.31
N ALA A 44 -9.28 6.23 33.31
CA ALA A 44 -9.78 6.00 34.64
C ALA A 44 -10.04 7.39 35.34
N GLY A 45 -11.20 7.58 35.89
CA GLY A 45 -11.54 8.83 36.59
C GLY A 45 -12.82 8.69 37.40
N ALA A 46 -13.11 9.68 38.24
CA ALA A 46 -14.29 9.69 39.11
C ALA A 46 -15.62 9.79 38.35
N LEU A 47 -15.60 10.11 37.04
CA LEU A 47 -16.76 10.27 36.20
C LEU A 47 -16.71 9.24 35.08
N ALA A 48 -17.77 8.45 34.96
CA ALA A 48 -17.92 7.51 33.83
C ALA A 48 -18.02 8.27 32.49
N GLY A 49 -17.32 7.80 31.46
CA GLY A 49 -17.43 8.34 30.10
C GLY A 49 -16.32 9.30 29.67
N HIS A 50 -15.23 9.43 30.43
CA HIS A 50 -14.11 10.32 30.08
C HIS A 50 -13.38 9.97 28.77
N GLY A 51 -13.49 8.76 28.23
CA GLY A 51 -12.89 8.37 26.97
C GLY A 51 -13.36 9.20 25.77
N SER A 52 -14.59 9.70 25.77
CA SER A 52 -15.13 10.50 24.69
C SER A 52 -14.70 11.97 24.69
N HIS A 53 -14.17 12.47 25.80
CA HIS A 53 -13.80 13.89 25.95
C HIS A 53 -12.49 14.30 25.28
N PHE A 54 -11.64 13.33 24.89
CA PHE A 54 -10.36 13.58 24.24
C PHE A 54 -10.41 13.32 22.73
N ILE A 55 -11.52 13.63 22.14
CA ILE A 55 -11.71 13.49 20.72
C ILE A 55 -11.62 14.89 20.10
N PRO A 56 -10.85 15.10 19.00
CA PRO A 56 -10.92 16.35 18.24
C PRO A 56 -12.39 16.69 17.98
N ALA A 57 -12.75 17.96 18.06
CA ALA A 57 -14.09 18.57 18.16
C ALA A 57 -15.21 18.08 17.21
N THR A 58 -14.98 17.02 16.44
CA THR A 58 -16.00 16.30 15.67
C THR A 58 -15.74 14.80 15.82
N GLN A 59 -16.77 14.03 16.14
CA GLN A 59 -16.68 12.56 16.19
C GLN A 59 -16.09 11.94 14.89
N SER A 60 -16.25 12.61 13.75
CA SER A 60 -15.64 12.24 12.48
C SER A 60 -14.11 12.35 12.50
N ALA A 61 -13.55 13.40 13.05
CA ALA A 61 -12.10 13.63 13.07
C ALA A 61 -11.33 12.63 13.96
N ALA A 62 -11.96 12.11 15.01
CA ALA A 62 -11.37 11.05 15.84
C ALA A 62 -11.31 9.71 15.10
N GLY A 63 -12.40 9.34 14.44
CA GLY A 63 -12.41 8.17 13.56
C GLY A 63 -11.33 8.28 12.50
N ASP A 64 -11.18 9.45 11.91
CA ASP A 64 -10.19 9.71 10.85
C ASP A 64 -8.75 9.57 11.36
N ILE A 65 -8.42 10.05 12.57
CA ILE A 65 -7.08 9.86 13.16
C ILE A 65 -6.81 8.39 13.46
N LEU A 66 -7.76 7.70 14.09
CA LEU A 66 -7.61 6.30 14.45
C LEU A 66 -7.51 5.41 13.20
N ASP A 67 -8.19 5.78 12.11
CA ASP A 67 -8.16 5.06 10.83
C ASP A 67 -7.00 5.48 9.91
N LEU A 68 -6.29 6.56 10.23
CA LEU A 68 -5.26 7.15 9.38
C LEU A 68 -4.18 6.15 8.97
N LEU A 69 -3.65 5.42 9.95
CA LEU A 69 -2.59 4.42 9.71
C LEU A 69 -3.09 3.26 8.85
N GLY A 70 -4.29 2.75 9.15
CA GLY A 70 -4.93 1.71 8.35
C GLY A 70 -5.21 2.14 6.91
N ASN A 71 -5.65 3.38 6.70
CA ASN A 71 -5.88 3.96 5.37
C ASN A 71 -4.58 4.12 4.58
N ALA A 72 -3.50 4.59 5.21
CA ALA A 72 -2.20 4.74 4.59
C ALA A 72 -1.62 3.38 4.14
N LEU A 73 -1.77 2.35 4.98
CA LEU A 73 -1.37 0.97 4.65
C LEU A 73 -2.18 0.40 3.48
N ALA A 74 -3.50 0.51 3.51
CA ALA A 74 -4.37 0.02 2.44
C ALA A 74 -4.04 0.68 1.09
N ALA A 75 -3.80 2.00 1.07
CA ALA A 75 -3.38 2.71 -0.12
C ALA A 75 -2.03 2.20 -0.65
N SER A 76 -1.07 1.91 0.23
CA SER A 76 0.27 1.44 -0.16
C SER A 76 0.24 0.03 -0.73
N VAL A 77 -0.53 -0.89 -0.15
CA VAL A 77 -0.72 -2.25 -0.67
C VAL A 77 -1.32 -2.22 -2.08
N SER A 78 -2.32 -1.38 -2.29
CA SER A 78 -3.02 -1.25 -3.58
C SER A 78 -2.15 -0.66 -4.69
N ASN A 79 -1.18 0.16 -4.34
CA ASN A 79 -0.27 0.82 -5.28
C ASN A 79 1.00 0.01 -5.58
N THR A 80 1.11 -1.22 -5.05
CA THR A 80 2.26 -2.09 -5.33
C THR A 80 2.40 -2.34 -6.83
N PRO A 81 3.58 -2.06 -7.45
CA PRO A 81 3.79 -2.27 -8.87
C PRO A 81 3.67 -3.74 -9.24
N VAL A 82 2.88 -4.05 -10.26
CA VAL A 82 2.81 -5.38 -10.87
C VAL A 82 3.76 -5.41 -12.05
N GLY A 83 4.55 -6.46 -12.17
CA GLY A 83 5.52 -6.63 -13.24
C GLY A 83 4.94 -6.54 -14.65
N ALA A 84 5.80 -6.33 -15.65
CA ALA A 84 5.45 -6.21 -17.07
C ALA A 84 4.64 -7.42 -17.57
N THR A 85 3.71 -7.15 -18.48
CA THR A 85 2.80 -8.19 -19.06
C THR A 85 3.46 -9.05 -20.11
N SER A 86 4.51 -8.53 -20.75
CA SER A 86 5.29 -9.23 -21.78
C SER A 86 6.76 -9.06 -21.44
N SER A 87 7.30 -10.07 -20.82
CA SER A 87 8.74 -10.19 -20.64
C SER A 87 9.24 -11.39 -21.41
N GLY A 88 10.50 -11.35 -21.79
CA GLY A 88 11.14 -12.45 -22.45
C GLY A 88 11.28 -12.31 -23.96
N VAL A 89 11.77 -13.37 -24.53
CA VAL A 89 12.08 -13.45 -25.94
C VAL A 89 10.79 -13.53 -26.75
N THR A 90 10.49 -12.50 -27.53
CA THR A 90 9.43 -12.54 -28.52
C THR A 90 9.96 -13.16 -29.81
N TYR A 91 9.13 -13.98 -30.49
CA TYR A 91 9.45 -14.58 -31.78
C TYR A 91 8.50 -14.04 -32.83
N GLN A 92 9.03 -13.75 -33.99
CA GLN A 92 8.24 -13.48 -35.19
C GLN A 92 8.41 -14.67 -36.16
N PHE A 93 7.31 -15.14 -36.75
CA PHE A 93 7.40 -16.16 -37.78
C PHE A 93 7.73 -15.52 -39.12
N VAL A 94 8.90 -15.81 -39.67
CA VAL A 94 9.31 -15.42 -41.03
C VAL A 94 9.40 -16.68 -41.81
N GLY A 95 8.54 -16.83 -42.82
CA GLY A 95 8.49 -18.05 -43.70
C GLY A 95 8.15 -19.33 -42.93
N GLY A 96 7.38 -19.23 -41.81
CA GLY A 96 7.00 -20.39 -40.98
C GLY A 96 8.05 -20.80 -39.94
N LEU A 97 9.21 -20.14 -39.86
CA LEU A 97 10.25 -20.39 -38.86
C LEU A 97 10.20 -19.34 -37.78
N PRO A 98 10.30 -19.72 -36.49
CA PRO A 98 10.35 -18.78 -35.37
C PRO A 98 11.71 -18.05 -35.34
N VAL A 99 11.71 -16.77 -35.70
CA VAL A 99 12.88 -15.90 -35.60
C VAL A 99 12.79 -15.09 -34.31
N LYS A 100 13.81 -15.16 -33.46
CA LYS A 100 13.91 -14.39 -32.22
C LYS A 100 13.94 -12.90 -32.55
N THR A 101 12.91 -12.15 -32.12
CA THR A 101 12.80 -10.71 -32.40
C THR A 101 13.28 -9.84 -31.22
N ALA A 102 13.25 -10.35 -29.99
CA ALA A 102 13.79 -9.67 -28.83
C ALA A 102 15.20 -10.17 -28.51
N THR A 103 16.12 -9.23 -28.36
CA THR A 103 17.52 -9.52 -27.97
C THR A 103 17.69 -9.52 -26.46
N SER A 104 16.71 -9.01 -25.70
CA SER A 104 16.75 -8.86 -24.23
C SER A 104 15.56 -9.53 -23.55
N GLY A 105 15.68 -9.81 -22.27
CA GLY A 105 14.61 -10.37 -21.42
C GLY A 105 13.45 -9.41 -21.13
N GLY A 106 13.51 -8.17 -21.62
CA GLY A 106 12.47 -7.15 -21.42
C GLY A 106 12.59 -6.38 -20.11
N PRO A 107 11.76 -5.34 -19.94
CA PRO A 107 11.70 -4.54 -18.71
C PRO A 107 11.15 -5.35 -17.53
N ILE A 108 11.21 -4.77 -16.33
CA ILE A 108 10.67 -5.41 -15.12
C ILE A 108 9.33 -4.78 -14.74
N PHE A 109 9.23 -3.46 -14.69
CA PHE A 109 7.99 -2.73 -14.36
C PHE A 109 7.46 -1.92 -15.54
N GLY A 110 8.34 -1.38 -16.39
CA GLY A 110 7.93 -0.72 -17.62
C GLY A 110 7.29 -1.69 -18.61
N GLU A 111 6.51 -1.17 -19.55
CA GLU A 111 5.89 -1.93 -20.61
C GLU A 111 6.53 -1.60 -21.95
N ARG A 112 6.71 -2.61 -22.78
CA ARG A 112 7.07 -2.44 -24.20
C ARG A 112 5.84 -2.54 -25.10
N SER A 113 5.98 -2.00 -26.31
CA SER A 113 4.91 -2.08 -27.33
C SER A 113 4.68 -3.49 -27.89
N GLN A 114 5.65 -4.37 -27.77
CA GLN A 114 5.56 -5.73 -28.29
C GLN A 114 4.50 -6.54 -27.55
N THR A 115 3.81 -7.40 -28.29
CA THR A 115 2.87 -8.42 -27.82
C THR A 115 3.47 -9.81 -27.93
N LEU A 116 2.84 -10.79 -27.31
CA LEU A 116 3.28 -12.19 -27.34
C LEU A 116 3.18 -12.80 -28.75
N GLY A 117 2.18 -12.35 -29.54
CA GLY A 117 1.80 -12.95 -30.80
C GLY A 117 0.75 -14.05 -30.64
N ARG A 118 0.04 -14.34 -31.73
CA ARG A 118 -1.10 -15.23 -31.74
C ARG A 118 -0.78 -16.64 -31.20
N GLY A 119 -1.61 -17.09 -30.26
CA GLY A 119 -1.55 -18.44 -29.69
C GLY A 119 -0.42 -18.67 -28.70
N ARG A 120 0.33 -17.62 -28.33
CA ARG A 120 1.43 -17.69 -27.36
C ARG A 120 0.95 -17.48 -25.94
N PHE A 121 1.59 -18.17 -25.02
CA PHE A 121 1.36 -18.04 -23.59
C PHE A 121 2.59 -17.53 -22.86
N PHE A 122 2.36 -16.73 -21.85
CA PHE A 122 3.33 -16.31 -20.86
C PHE A 122 2.81 -16.67 -19.46
N LEU A 123 3.66 -17.28 -18.66
CA LEU A 123 3.43 -17.51 -17.25
C LEU A 123 4.55 -16.89 -16.43
N GLY A 124 4.19 -16.16 -15.40
CA GLY A 124 5.13 -15.53 -14.47
C GLY A 124 4.70 -15.72 -13.03
N ALA A 125 5.69 -15.84 -12.16
CA ALA A 125 5.51 -15.75 -10.71
C ALA A 125 6.61 -14.87 -10.15
N ASN A 126 6.24 -13.87 -9.34
CA ASN A 126 7.20 -13.01 -8.67
C ASN A 126 6.83 -12.83 -7.20
N VAL A 127 7.83 -12.62 -6.38
CA VAL A 127 7.71 -12.29 -4.95
C VAL A 127 8.36 -10.95 -4.74
N SER A 128 7.59 -10.00 -4.19
CA SER A 128 8.07 -8.69 -3.77
C SER A 128 7.97 -8.57 -2.26
N ALA A 129 9.08 -8.19 -1.62
CA ALA A 129 9.14 -7.96 -0.18
C ALA A 129 9.47 -6.49 0.08
N MET A 130 8.77 -5.90 1.03
CA MET A 130 8.92 -4.50 1.42
C MET A 130 8.72 -4.31 2.91
N HIS A 131 9.52 -3.41 3.47
CA HIS A 131 9.45 -2.96 4.84
C HIS A 131 9.21 -1.45 4.84
N PHE A 132 8.13 -1.00 5.48
CA PHE A 132 7.76 0.41 5.50
C PHE A 132 8.45 1.13 6.66
N GLU A 133 9.21 2.16 6.35
CA GLU A 133 10.01 2.91 7.33
C GLU A 133 9.45 4.33 7.57
N ARG A 134 8.70 4.88 6.62
CA ARG A 134 8.24 6.27 6.67
C ARG A 134 6.81 6.42 6.17
N LEU A 135 6.10 7.36 6.77
CA LEU A 135 4.82 7.90 6.31
C LEU A 135 4.97 9.40 6.09
N ARG A 136 4.92 9.86 4.83
CA ARG A 136 5.10 11.27 4.45
C ARG A 136 6.34 11.93 5.05
N GLY A 137 7.45 11.19 5.11
CA GLY A 137 8.72 11.62 5.67
C GLY A 137 8.88 11.40 7.17
N ILE A 138 7.81 11.21 7.92
CA ILE A 138 7.87 10.85 9.34
C ILE A 138 8.25 9.38 9.48
N ARG A 139 9.16 9.06 10.38
CA ARG A 139 9.55 7.68 10.66
C ARG A 139 8.39 6.92 11.27
N MET A 140 8.24 5.65 10.92
CA MET A 140 7.19 4.79 11.48
C MET A 140 7.35 4.50 12.97
N ASP A 141 8.53 4.74 13.54
CA ASP A 141 8.81 4.63 14.98
C ASP A 141 8.67 5.96 15.74
N ASP A 142 8.24 7.04 15.07
CA ASP A 142 8.12 8.38 15.68
C ASP A 142 6.85 9.12 15.18
N ILE A 143 5.75 8.42 15.09
CA ILE A 143 4.46 9.01 14.76
C ILE A 143 3.84 9.56 16.04
N GLU A 144 3.42 10.83 16.00
CA GLU A 144 2.79 11.50 17.12
C GLU A 144 1.34 11.84 16.85
N PHE A 145 0.48 11.59 17.83
CA PHE A 145 -0.90 12.03 17.89
C PHE A 145 -1.15 12.80 19.19
N ASN A 146 -1.88 13.91 19.08
CA ASN A 146 -2.31 14.71 20.21
C ASN A 146 -3.83 14.77 20.23
N PHE A 147 -4.43 14.17 21.25
CA PHE A 147 -5.87 14.22 21.48
C PHE A 147 -6.17 15.33 22.48
N THR A 148 -7.00 16.26 22.04
CA THR A 148 -7.42 17.41 22.83
C THR A 148 -8.78 17.14 23.47
N HIS A 149 -9.07 17.82 24.55
CA HIS A 149 -10.38 17.75 25.19
C HIS A 149 -11.46 18.41 24.32
N GLU A 150 -12.69 17.96 24.44
CA GLU A 150 -13.86 18.65 23.87
C GLU A 150 -14.17 19.94 24.65
N ASP A 151 -14.74 20.93 23.97
CA ASP A 151 -15.29 22.11 24.61
C ASP A 151 -16.58 21.74 25.36
N THR A 152 -16.61 21.97 26.66
CA THR A 152 -17.69 21.53 27.54
C THR A 152 -18.66 22.69 27.81
N PRO A 153 -19.93 22.60 27.36
CA PRO A 153 -20.93 23.61 27.70
C PRO A 153 -21.03 23.85 29.23
N PRO A 154 -21.33 25.07 29.74
CA PRO A 154 -21.95 26.18 29.00
C PRO A 154 -20.99 27.30 28.55
N LEU A 155 -19.67 27.18 28.79
CA LEU A 155 -18.75 28.30 28.59
C LEU A 155 -18.32 28.49 27.13
N ASP A 156 -18.52 27.49 26.29
CA ASP A 156 -18.30 27.53 24.85
C ASP A 156 -16.96 28.17 24.43
N THR A 157 -15.93 27.86 25.22
CA THR A 157 -14.57 28.36 25.04
C THR A 157 -13.58 27.29 25.45
N LEU A 158 -13.00 26.60 24.48
CA LEU A 158 -12.06 25.52 24.72
C LEU A 158 -10.91 25.96 25.61
N GLY A 159 -10.74 25.25 26.73
CA GLY A 159 -9.79 25.57 27.80
C GLY A 159 -10.43 26.19 29.03
N ARG A 160 -11.76 26.35 29.08
CA ARG A 160 -12.55 26.71 30.23
C ARG A 160 -13.76 25.80 30.37
N PRO A 161 -13.84 25.00 31.42
CA PRO A 161 -12.99 24.94 32.63
C PRO A 161 -11.56 24.44 32.33
N PHE A 162 -10.63 24.71 33.27
CA PHE A 162 -9.18 24.55 33.07
C PHE A 162 -8.76 23.12 32.69
N PHE A 163 -9.51 22.09 33.09
CA PHE A 163 -9.22 20.69 32.76
C PHE A 163 -9.36 20.38 31.29
N GLU A 164 -10.04 21.21 30.51
CA GLU A 164 -10.08 21.07 29.05
C GLU A 164 -8.73 21.34 28.39
N ASN A 165 -7.79 21.92 29.13
CA ASN A 165 -6.43 22.14 28.66
C ASN A 165 -5.54 20.89 28.72
N ASP A 166 -6.01 19.80 29.34
CA ASP A 166 -5.31 18.53 29.33
C ASP A 166 -5.24 17.96 27.87
N VAL A 167 -4.10 17.36 27.56
CA VAL A 167 -3.87 16.74 26.25
C VAL A 167 -3.36 15.33 26.45
N ILE A 168 -3.84 14.37 25.67
CA ILE A 168 -3.24 13.04 25.58
C ILE A 168 -2.29 13.03 24.40
N ALA A 169 -0.98 13.04 24.66
CA ALA A 169 0.05 12.85 23.66
C ALA A 169 0.33 11.35 23.50
N VAL A 170 0.19 10.81 22.29
CA VAL A 170 0.43 9.41 21.98
C VAL A 170 1.56 9.32 20.97
N ARG A 171 2.63 8.61 21.33
CA ARG A 171 3.70 8.24 20.41
C ARG A 171 3.48 6.81 19.96
N VAL A 172 3.48 6.60 18.64
CA VAL A 172 3.28 5.30 18.02
C VAL A 172 4.54 4.90 17.27
N ALA A 173 5.04 3.71 17.57
CA ALA A 173 6.10 3.04 16.83
C ALA A 173 5.52 1.81 16.15
N MET A 174 5.69 1.72 14.82
CA MET A 174 5.16 0.62 14.01
C MET A 174 6.25 -0.03 13.16
N ASN A 175 6.15 -1.35 13.04
CA ASN A 175 6.91 -2.17 12.12
C ASN A 175 5.93 -2.86 11.17
N VAL A 176 6.00 -2.51 9.88
CA VAL A 176 5.05 -2.97 8.87
C VAL A 176 5.82 -3.66 7.75
N ASN A 177 5.51 -4.94 7.53
CA ASN A 177 6.08 -5.74 6.47
C ASN A 177 4.99 -6.23 5.52
N LEU A 178 5.30 -6.21 4.25
CA LEU A 178 4.42 -6.69 3.19
C LEU A 178 5.19 -7.61 2.25
N VAL A 179 4.65 -8.80 2.01
CA VAL A 179 5.15 -9.74 1.01
C VAL A 179 4.01 -10.01 0.02
N VAL A 180 4.27 -9.75 -1.26
CA VAL A 180 3.29 -9.99 -2.33
C VAL A 180 3.86 -11.02 -3.30
N THR A 181 3.19 -12.15 -3.42
CA THR A 181 3.47 -13.18 -4.44
C THR A 181 2.44 -13.04 -5.55
N THR A 182 2.87 -12.61 -6.74
CA THR A 182 1.97 -12.39 -7.87
C THR A 182 2.16 -13.47 -8.93
N PHE A 183 1.08 -14.13 -9.32
CA PHE A 183 1.02 -15.04 -10.45
C PHE A 183 0.40 -14.31 -11.64
N VAL A 184 1.07 -14.35 -12.78
CA VAL A 184 0.64 -13.70 -14.03
C VAL A 184 0.50 -14.73 -15.11
N ALA A 185 -0.62 -14.70 -15.83
CA ALA A 185 -0.83 -15.44 -17.05
C ALA A 185 -1.23 -14.49 -18.16
N SER A 186 -0.57 -14.58 -19.33
CA SER A 186 -0.91 -13.78 -20.50
C SER A 186 -1.07 -14.68 -21.72
N TYR A 187 -1.96 -14.29 -22.63
CA TYR A 187 -2.26 -15.00 -23.86
C TYR A 187 -2.36 -14.05 -25.05
N GLY A 188 -1.64 -14.36 -26.11
CA GLY A 188 -1.74 -13.67 -27.40
C GLY A 188 -2.96 -14.15 -28.17
N VAL A 189 -4.03 -13.38 -28.17
CA VAL A 189 -5.33 -13.74 -28.79
C VAL A 189 -5.22 -13.71 -30.30
N VAL A 190 -4.65 -12.64 -30.84
CA VAL A 190 -4.30 -12.44 -32.24
C VAL A 190 -2.98 -11.69 -32.30
N ASP A 191 -2.38 -11.60 -33.49
CA ASP A 191 -1.19 -10.77 -33.64
C ASP A 191 -1.49 -9.32 -33.26
N GLY A 192 -0.70 -8.78 -32.34
CA GLY A 192 -0.85 -7.44 -31.83
C GLY A 192 -1.83 -7.29 -30.64
N VAL A 193 -2.47 -8.36 -30.14
CA VAL A 193 -3.41 -8.28 -29.02
C VAL A 193 -3.14 -9.34 -27.97
N ASP A 194 -2.82 -8.92 -26.75
CA ASP A 194 -2.64 -9.79 -25.59
C ASP A 194 -3.71 -9.50 -24.53
N VAL A 195 -4.17 -10.55 -23.87
CA VAL A 195 -4.94 -10.48 -22.62
C VAL A 195 -4.13 -11.09 -21.50
N SER A 196 -4.26 -10.54 -20.30
CA SER A 196 -3.51 -11.01 -19.12
C SER A 196 -4.36 -10.96 -17.87
N VAL A 197 -4.06 -11.87 -16.94
CA VAL A 197 -4.61 -11.86 -15.58
C VAL A 197 -3.44 -11.94 -14.62
N ALA A 198 -3.49 -11.12 -13.53
CA ALA A 198 -2.55 -11.18 -12.42
C ALA A 198 -3.31 -11.42 -11.12
N VAL A 199 -2.89 -12.43 -10.38
CA VAL A 199 -3.48 -12.82 -9.09
C VAL A 199 -2.41 -12.67 -8.01
N PRO A 200 -2.49 -11.65 -7.15
CA PRO A 200 -1.58 -11.48 -6.04
C PRO A 200 -2.07 -12.27 -4.81
N ILE A 201 -1.13 -12.91 -4.13
CA ILE A 201 -1.28 -13.40 -2.75
C ILE A 201 -0.49 -12.45 -1.87
N VAL A 202 -1.17 -11.82 -0.94
CA VAL A 202 -0.62 -10.78 -0.06
C VAL A 202 -0.48 -11.34 1.35
N HIS A 203 0.68 -11.11 1.97
CA HIS A 203 0.91 -11.32 3.38
C HIS A 203 1.32 -9.99 4.00
N THR A 204 0.49 -9.49 4.92
CA THR A 204 0.71 -8.26 5.68
C THR A 204 0.99 -8.61 7.14
N SER A 205 2.05 -8.07 7.72
CA SER A 205 2.39 -8.18 9.14
C SER A 205 2.58 -6.79 9.72
N VAL A 206 1.91 -6.52 10.83
CA VAL A 206 1.93 -5.23 11.53
C VAL A 206 2.20 -5.48 13.01
N GLN A 207 3.30 -4.90 13.50
CA GLN A 207 3.62 -4.83 14.93
C GLN A 207 3.63 -3.35 15.33
N GLY A 208 3.03 -3.02 16.45
CA GLY A 208 2.96 -1.64 16.92
C GLY A 208 3.03 -1.55 18.42
N THR A 209 3.64 -0.47 18.91
CA THR A 209 3.63 -0.07 20.30
C THR A 209 3.30 1.41 20.38
N SER A 210 2.45 1.77 21.30
CA SER A 210 2.13 3.18 21.58
C SER A 210 2.34 3.51 23.04
N VAL A 211 2.79 4.72 23.29
CA VAL A 211 2.96 5.29 24.62
C VAL A 211 2.10 6.55 24.68
N ALA A 212 1.09 6.52 25.54
CA ALA A 212 0.24 7.66 25.81
C ALA A 212 0.68 8.37 27.10
N THR A 213 0.72 9.69 27.06
CA THR A 213 1.04 10.54 28.21
C THR A 213 -0.02 11.63 28.32
N ILE A 214 -0.66 11.73 29.47
CA ILE A 214 -1.54 12.86 29.80
C ILE A 214 -0.67 14.03 30.21
N ILE A 215 -0.80 15.15 29.51
CA ILE A 215 -0.17 16.43 29.81
C ILE A 215 -1.22 17.27 30.53
N PRO A 216 -1.19 17.34 31.89
CA PRO A 216 -2.22 18.04 32.64
C PRO A 216 -2.02 19.55 32.61
N ALA A 217 -3.11 20.31 32.54
CA ALA A 217 -3.09 21.77 32.69
C ALA A 217 -2.89 22.23 34.14
N GLY A 218 -3.14 21.35 35.09
CA GLY A 218 -3.00 21.64 36.54
C GLY A 218 -3.11 20.40 37.40
N TYR A 219 -2.90 20.55 38.70
CA TYR A 219 -3.03 19.47 39.68
C TYR A 219 -4.06 19.83 40.76
N PRO A 220 -4.84 18.83 41.23
CA PRO A 220 -4.90 17.46 40.73
C PRO A 220 -5.54 17.42 39.33
N SER A 221 -4.97 16.63 38.40
CA SER A 221 -5.61 16.38 37.09
C SER A 221 -6.80 15.42 37.28
N PRO A 222 -7.97 15.74 36.74
CA PRO A 222 -9.10 14.82 36.76
C PRO A 222 -8.91 13.62 35.78
N HIS A 223 -7.94 13.71 34.88
CA HIS A 223 -7.66 12.71 33.88
C HIS A 223 -6.43 11.88 34.23
N ARG A 224 -6.57 10.55 34.22
CA ARG A 224 -5.51 9.58 34.49
C ARG A 224 -5.81 8.23 33.80
N PHE A 225 -4.80 7.45 33.53
CA PHE A 225 -4.96 6.07 33.03
C PHE A 225 -5.21 5.07 34.18
N GLY A 226 -4.92 5.43 35.41
CA GLY A 226 -5.07 4.61 36.61
C GLY A 226 -4.56 5.31 37.87
N GLY A 227 -4.42 4.56 38.95
CA GLY A 227 -3.98 5.14 40.25
C GLY A 227 -5.09 5.87 40.99
N THR A 228 -4.70 6.79 41.86
CA THR A 228 -5.59 7.61 42.69
C THR A 228 -5.39 9.09 42.40
N ASP A 229 -6.25 9.96 42.95
CA ASP A 229 -6.12 11.42 42.81
C ASP A 229 -4.80 11.95 43.37
N SER A 230 -4.27 11.28 44.39
CA SER A 230 -2.98 11.65 45.04
C SER A 230 -1.77 11.01 44.33
N LEU A 231 -1.95 9.92 43.62
CA LEU A 231 -0.91 9.20 42.86
C LEU A 231 -1.48 8.78 41.51
N PRO A 232 -1.71 9.73 40.60
CA PRO A 232 -2.28 9.42 39.29
C PRO A 232 -1.24 8.74 38.36
N VAL A 233 -1.68 7.73 37.61
CA VAL A 233 -0.88 7.14 36.54
C VAL A 233 -1.16 7.95 35.24
N MET A 234 -0.17 8.74 34.85
CA MET A 234 -0.27 9.68 33.71
C MET A 234 0.29 9.14 32.41
N THR A 235 0.88 7.95 32.45
CA THR A 235 1.45 7.31 31.24
C THR A 235 0.97 5.87 31.15
N ALA A 236 0.59 5.46 29.95
CA ALA A 236 0.19 4.08 29.68
C ALA A 236 0.75 3.60 28.34
N VAL A 237 0.88 2.30 28.19
CA VAL A 237 1.42 1.65 26.99
C VAL A 237 0.37 0.70 26.44
N ALA A 238 0.23 0.69 25.12
CA ALA A 238 -0.58 -0.26 24.40
C ALA A 238 0.23 -0.87 23.24
N GLY A 239 -0.22 -1.96 22.67
CA GLY A 239 0.51 -2.60 21.57
C GLY A 239 -0.33 -3.60 20.82
N MET A 240 0.10 -3.90 19.60
CA MET A 240 -0.50 -4.91 18.74
C MET A 240 0.57 -5.75 18.06
N ASP A 241 0.22 -6.98 17.71
CA ASP A 241 0.99 -7.87 16.85
C ASP A 241 -0.01 -8.70 16.04
N GLY A 242 -0.11 -8.41 14.76
CA GLY A 242 -1.08 -9.05 13.89
C GLY A 242 -0.53 -9.32 12.49
N SER A 243 -1.07 -10.33 11.85
CA SER A 243 -0.77 -10.64 10.45
C SER A 243 -1.98 -11.22 9.74
N ALA A 244 -2.02 -11.02 8.43
CA ALA A 244 -3.05 -11.59 7.57
C ALA A 244 -2.44 -12.06 6.24
N THR A 245 -3.03 -13.11 5.67
CA THR A 245 -2.64 -13.64 4.36
C THR A 245 -3.90 -13.95 3.56
N GLY A 246 -3.90 -13.58 2.29
CA GLY A 246 -5.01 -13.86 1.39
C GLY A 246 -4.79 -13.35 -0.03
N ILE A 247 -5.81 -13.49 -0.86
CA ILE A 247 -5.82 -12.95 -2.21
C ILE A 247 -5.89 -11.41 -2.11
N GLY A 248 -5.05 -10.73 -2.90
CA GLY A 248 -5.12 -9.28 -3.08
C GLY A 248 -6.06 -8.88 -4.22
N ASP A 249 -5.86 -7.69 -4.76
CA ASP A 249 -6.69 -7.18 -5.86
C ASP A 249 -6.27 -7.81 -7.19
N VAL A 250 -7.13 -8.63 -7.75
CA VAL A 250 -6.91 -9.30 -9.04
C VAL A 250 -6.94 -8.27 -10.16
N ALA A 251 -5.97 -8.34 -11.08
CA ALA A 251 -5.92 -7.47 -12.25
C ALA A 251 -6.18 -8.23 -13.54
N ALA A 252 -6.94 -7.59 -14.45
CA ALA A 252 -7.11 -8.02 -15.83
C ALA A 252 -6.57 -6.94 -16.76
N ARG A 253 -5.86 -7.34 -17.83
CA ARG A 253 -5.18 -6.43 -18.74
C ARG A 253 -5.47 -6.78 -20.20
N LEU A 254 -5.56 -5.74 -21.01
CA LEU A 254 -5.66 -5.82 -22.46
C LEU A 254 -4.57 -4.93 -23.05
N LYS A 255 -3.68 -5.51 -23.84
CA LYS A 255 -2.63 -4.79 -24.57
C LYS A 255 -2.88 -4.88 -26.06
N VAL A 256 -2.89 -3.74 -26.72
CA VAL A 256 -3.06 -3.64 -28.17
C VAL A 256 -1.86 -2.91 -28.77
N ASN A 257 -1.10 -3.60 -29.60
CA ASN A 257 -0.04 -2.99 -30.39
C ASN A 257 -0.68 -2.19 -31.52
N VAL A 258 -0.36 -0.90 -31.59
CA VAL A 258 -0.91 0.03 -32.60
C VAL A 258 -0.03 0.07 -33.83
N THR A 259 1.29 0.04 -33.63
CA THR A 259 2.27 0.02 -34.71
C THR A 259 3.56 -0.64 -34.24
N GLN A 260 4.18 -1.37 -35.16
CA GLN A 260 5.42 -2.08 -34.90
C GLN A 260 6.31 -2.08 -36.14
N SER A 261 7.55 -1.62 -35.96
CA SER A 261 8.63 -1.76 -36.89
C SER A 261 9.81 -2.49 -36.28
N ASN A 262 10.91 -2.66 -37.00
CA ASN A 262 12.11 -3.30 -36.46
C ASN A 262 12.77 -2.53 -35.32
N SER A 263 12.62 -1.20 -35.27
CA SER A 263 13.29 -0.32 -34.32
C SER A 263 12.36 0.52 -33.48
N PHE A 264 11.06 0.53 -33.75
CA PHE A 264 10.08 1.37 -33.06
C PHE A 264 8.73 0.67 -32.98
N GLY A 265 8.01 0.89 -31.89
CA GLY A 265 6.64 0.43 -31.74
C GLY A 265 5.86 1.28 -30.74
N ALA A 266 4.53 1.28 -30.93
CA ALA A 266 3.58 1.90 -30.02
C ALA A 266 2.45 0.95 -29.67
N ALA A 267 1.95 1.01 -28.43
CA ALA A 267 0.84 0.19 -27.96
C ALA A 267 -0.03 0.96 -26.95
N ILE A 268 -1.22 0.45 -26.73
CA ILE A 268 -2.12 0.87 -25.65
C ILE A 268 -2.30 -0.31 -24.71
N LEU A 269 -2.23 -0.05 -23.40
CA LEU A 269 -2.55 -1.00 -22.35
C LEU A 269 -3.72 -0.48 -21.53
N LEU A 270 -4.74 -1.30 -21.36
CA LEU A 270 -5.81 -1.11 -20.40
C LEU A 270 -5.64 -2.13 -19.28
N ASP A 271 -5.65 -1.67 -18.05
CA ASP A 271 -5.46 -2.47 -16.82
C ASP A 271 -6.61 -2.16 -15.86
N GLY A 272 -7.41 -3.15 -15.50
CA GLY A 272 -8.45 -3.07 -14.49
C GLY A 272 -8.07 -3.91 -13.29
N ARG A 273 -8.07 -3.31 -12.10
CA ARG A 273 -7.88 -4.00 -10.82
C ARG A 273 -9.19 -4.02 -10.05
N PHE A 274 -9.55 -5.19 -9.57
CA PHE A 274 -10.81 -5.44 -8.87
C PHE A 274 -10.51 -5.57 -7.38
N GLY A 275 -11.28 -4.90 -6.53
CA GLY A 275 -11.14 -4.95 -5.07
C GLY A 275 -11.51 -6.31 -4.48
N THR A 276 -10.81 -7.37 -4.87
CA THR A 276 -11.01 -8.73 -4.37
C THR A 276 -10.28 -9.02 -3.07
N GLY A 277 -9.30 -8.17 -2.72
CA GLY A 277 -8.56 -8.27 -1.46
C GLY A 277 -9.40 -7.79 -0.28
N ASN A 278 -9.17 -8.39 0.88
CA ASN A 278 -9.82 -7.97 2.11
C ASN A 278 -9.21 -6.67 2.63
N GLU A 279 -9.93 -5.55 2.47
CA GLU A 279 -9.51 -4.23 2.91
C GLU A 279 -9.29 -4.16 4.43
N GLN A 280 -10.13 -4.84 5.22
CA GLN A 280 -10.05 -4.83 6.68
C GLN A 280 -8.79 -5.54 7.20
N ASN A 281 -8.27 -6.48 6.42
CA ASN A 281 -7.01 -7.18 6.70
C ASN A 281 -5.83 -6.61 5.91
N LEU A 282 -5.98 -5.43 5.30
CA LEU A 282 -4.93 -4.74 4.54
C LEU A 282 -4.35 -5.60 3.41
N LEU A 283 -5.20 -6.35 2.71
CA LEU A 283 -4.82 -7.23 1.60
C LEU A 283 -5.19 -6.65 0.23
N GLY A 284 -5.94 -5.55 0.18
CA GLY A 284 -6.40 -4.89 -1.05
C GLY A 284 -7.03 -3.53 -0.79
N SER A 285 -7.48 -2.88 -1.87
CA SER A 285 -8.03 -1.51 -1.85
C SER A 285 -9.50 -1.43 -1.44
N GLY A 286 -10.22 -2.54 -1.50
CA GLY A 286 -11.68 -2.56 -1.31
C GLY A 286 -12.47 -1.87 -2.43
N GLY A 287 -11.83 -1.41 -3.51
CA GLY A 287 -12.46 -0.69 -4.62
C GLY A 287 -11.88 -1.07 -5.98
N PHE A 288 -12.53 -0.61 -7.04
CA PHE A 288 -12.04 -0.76 -8.41
C PHE A 288 -11.03 0.33 -8.76
N SER A 289 -9.98 -0.04 -9.52
CA SER A 289 -9.14 0.93 -10.20
C SER A 289 -8.92 0.54 -11.66
N GLY A 290 -8.92 1.54 -12.55
CA GLY A 290 -8.68 1.38 -13.96
C GLY A 290 -7.49 2.22 -14.41
N ARG A 291 -6.60 1.67 -15.24
CA ARG A 291 -5.43 2.37 -15.78
C ARG A 291 -5.38 2.23 -17.28
N GLY A 292 -5.21 3.36 -17.98
CA GLY A 292 -4.92 3.40 -19.41
C GLY A 292 -3.53 3.94 -19.64
N LEU A 293 -2.68 3.21 -20.38
CA LEU A 293 -1.31 3.60 -20.74
C LEU A 293 -1.13 3.68 -22.25
N GLY A 294 -0.55 4.76 -22.74
CA GLY A 294 0.15 4.83 -24.00
C GLY A 294 1.60 4.38 -23.80
N ILE A 295 2.08 3.50 -24.66
CA ILE A 295 3.38 2.87 -24.61
C ILE A 295 4.12 3.17 -25.90
N ILE A 296 5.35 3.67 -25.79
CA ILE A 296 6.29 3.84 -26.88
C ILE A 296 7.57 3.08 -26.52
N SER A 297 8.08 2.29 -27.43
CA SER A 297 9.36 1.62 -27.27
C SER A 297 10.17 1.65 -28.54
N ALA A 298 11.50 1.72 -28.39
CA ALA A 298 12.45 1.67 -29.50
C ALA A 298 13.50 0.60 -29.24
N ARG A 299 14.31 0.28 -30.26
CA ARG A 299 15.41 -0.65 -30.15
C ARG A 299 16.62 -0.14 -30.93
N PHE A 300 17.74 -0.07 -30.24
CA PHE A 300 19.04 0.33 -30.79
C PHE A 300 20.08 -0.76 -30.45
N GLY A 301 20.21 -1.74 -31.34
CA GLY A 301 21.03 -2.93 -31.06
C GLY A 301 20.51 -3.72 -29.85
N THR A 302 21.29 -3.78 -28.77
CA THR A 302 20.94 -4.47 -27.52
C THR A 302 20.13 -3.61 -26.54
N LEU A 303 20.12 -2.28 -26.74
CA LEU A 303 19.42 -1.32 -25.89
C LEU A 303 17.98 -1.12 -26.39
N ALA A 304 17.04 -1.21 -25.49
CA ALA A 304 15.61 -1.02 -25.79
C ALA A 304 14.97 -0.03 -24.79
N PRO A 305 15.01 1.29 -25.10
CA PRO A 305 14.31 2.28 -24.30
C PRO A 305 12.80 2.19 -24.47
N HIS A 306 12.07 2.58 -23.43
CA HIS A 306 10.62 2.67 -23.43
C HIS A 306 10.12 3.83 -22.58
N VAL A 307 8.95 4.35 -22.95
CA VAL A 307 8.20 5.38 -22.24
C VAL A 307 6.76 4.91 -22.15
N ASN A 308 6.19 4.98 -20.95
CA ASN A 308 4.78 4.76 -20.72
C ASN A 308 4.19 6.00 -20.06
N LEU A 309 3.05 6.46 -20.53
CA LEU A 309 2.32 7.59 -19.98
C LEU A 309 0.84 7.26 -19.94
N GLY A 310 0.19 7.57 -18.82
CA GLY A 310 -1.21 7.26 -18.69
C GLY A 310 -1.92 7.88 -17.51
N TYR A 311 -3.15 7.43 -17.34
CA TYR A 311 -4.07 7.88 -16.32
C TYR A 311 -4.58 6.71 -15.51
N VAL A 312 -4.70 6.90 -14.20
CA VAL A 312 -5.30 5.95 -13.26
C VAL A 312 -6.55 6.55 -12.67
N PHE A 313 -7.67 5.87 -12.89
CA PHE A 313 -8.94 6.09 -12.20
C PHE A 313 -8.99 5.20 -10.96
N ARG A 314 -9.45 5.75 -9.82
CA ARG A 314 -9.63 5.01 -8.57
C ARG A 314 -10.98 5.31 -7.95
N ASP A 315 -11.73 4.26 -7.66
CA ASP A 315 -12.99 4.33 -6.89
C ASP A 315 -12.76 4.13 -5.38
N ALA A 316 -11.55 3.78 -4.99
CA ALA A 316 -11.19 3.59 -3.59
C ALA A 316 -11.22 4.90 -2.81
N LYS A 317 -11.72 4.84 -1.56
CA LYS A 317 -11.88 6.01 -0.70
C LYS A 317 -10.54 6.62 -0.25
N GLN A 318 -9.46 5.80 -0.25
CA GLN A 318 -8.15 6.16 0.29
C GLN A 318 -7.19 6.77 -0.73
N SER A 319 -7.54 6.75 -2.02
CA SER A 319 -6.64 7.18 -3.09
C SER A 319 -7.33 8.06 -4.12
N THR A 320 -6.61 9.04 -4.66
CA THR A 320 -7.09 9.90 -5.74
C THR A 320 -6.72 9.33 -7.11
N ASN A 321 -7.37 9.84 -8.16
CA ASN A 321 -6.93 9.63 -9.53
C ASN A 321 -5.52 10.20 -9.72
N ALA A 322 -4.79 9.67 -10.70
CA ALA A 322 -3.41 10.07 -10.92
C ALA A 322 -3.00 10.03 -12.39
N ILE A 323 -1.99 10.82 -12.74
CA ILE A 323 -1.20 10.65 -13.95
C ILE A 323 0.00 9.77 -13.59
N VAL A 324 0.29 8.78 -14.43
CA VAL A 324 1.43 7.87 -14.26
C VAL A 324 2.36 7.95 -15.44
N ALA A 325 3.66 7.90 -15.18
CA ALA A 325 4.66 7.81 -16.22
C ALA A 325 5.77 6.85 -15.80
N THR A 326 6.29 6.12 -16.79
CA THR A 326 7.49 5.31 -16.65
C THR A 326 8.44 5.64 -17.79
N LEU A 327 9.70 5.88 -17.43
CA LEU A 327 10.80 6.04 -18.37
C LEU A 327 11.85 5.00 -18.04
N GLY A 328 12.25 4.20 -18.99
CA GLY A 328 13.21 3.16 -18.72
C GLY A 328 13.88 2.60 -19.97
N PHE A 329 14.74 1.65 -19.73
CA PHE A 329 15.36 0.85 -20.77
C PHE A 329 15.69 -0.55 -20.25
N ASP A 330 15.81 -1.47 -21.14
CA ASP A 330 16.47 -2.73 -20.89
C ASP A 330 17.57 -2.95 -21.94
N ASN A 331 18.65 -3.58 -21.52
CA ASN A 331 19.83 -3.83 -22.32
C ASN A 331 20.31 -5.27 -22.16
N ALA A 332 20.45 -5.99 -23.26
CA ALA A 332 21.08 -7.30 -23.25
C ALA A 332 22.62 -7.11 -23.05
N VAL A 333 23.07 -7.25 -21.82
CA VAL A 333 24.48 -7.14 -21.43
C VAL A 333 25.28 -8.42 -21.74
N ALA A 334 24.56 -9.54 -21.90
CA ALA A 334 25.10 -10.81 -22.39
C ALA A 334 23.97 -11.60 -23.09
N PRO A 335 24.27 -12.64 -23.89
CA PRO A 335 23.24 -13.45 -24.56
C PRO A 335 22.23 -14.09 -23.59
N TRP A 336 22.60 -14.26 -22.33
CA TRP A 336 21.80 -14.85 -21.26
C TRP A 336 21.42 -13.87 -20.16
N ALA A 337 21.86 -12.59 -20.23
CA ALA A 337 21.62 -11.61 -19.19
C ALA A 337 21.13 -10.26 -19.75
N THR A 338 20.08 -9.73 -19.16
CA THR A 338 19.51 -8.42 -19.46
C THR A 338 19.53 -7.59 -18.18
N MET A 339 20.03 -6.36 -18.28
CA MET A 339 19.87 -5.34 -17.25
C MET A 339 18.66 -4.49 -17.61
N ALA A 340 17.83 -4.15 -16.62
CA ALA A 340 16.70 -3.25 -16.78
C ALA A 340 16.78 -2.11 -15.75
N PHE A 341 16.37 -0.94 -16.20
CA PHE A 341 16.24 0.26 -15.39
C PHE A 341 14.91 0.94 -15.71
N ASP A 342 14.13 1.26 -14.68
CA ASP A 342 12.87 1.99 -14.81
C ASP A 342 12.81 3.12 -13.77
N LEU A 343 12.40 4.32 -14.19
CA LEU A 343 11.97 5.41 -13.35
C LEU A 343 10.45 5.47 -13.42
N LEU A 344 9.80 5.16 -12.30
CA LEU A 344 8.34 5.13 -12.18
C LEU A 344 7.88 6.35 -11.41
N SER A 345 6.84 7.02 -11.90
CA SER A 345 6.23 8.15 -11.22
C SER A 345 4.72 8.13 -11.30
N GLU A 346 4.10 8.65 -10.24
CA GLU A 346 2.67 8.86 -10.14
C GLU A 346 2.43 10.23 -9.52
N TRP A 347 1.61 11.05 -10.16
CA TRP A 347 1.19 12.36 -9.67
C TRP A 347 -0.31 12.33 -9.41
N GLN A 348 -0.66 12.47 -8.14
CA GLN A 348 -2.05 12.52 -7.70
C GLN A 348 -2.76 13.78 -8.21
N LEU A 349 -4.03 13.64 -8.60
CA LEU A 349 -4.87 14.74 -9.05
C LEU A 349 -5.84 15.17 -7.94
N GLY A 350 -5.74 16.43 -7.54
CA GLY A 350 -6.49 16.97 -6.41
C GLY A 350 -5.80 16.76 -5.06
N ASP A 351 -6.53 17.00 -3.99
CA ASP A 351 -6.04 16.88 -2.62
C ASP A 351 -5.92 15.41 -2.20
N SER A 352 -5.07 15.15 -1.21
CA SER A 352 -4.97 13.82 -0.63
C SER A 352 -6.29 13.38 0.00
N LYS A 353 -6.65 12.11 -0.18
CA LYS A 353 -7.80 11.51 0.51
C LYS A 353 -7.46 10.95 1.88
N LEU A 354 -6.21 11.07 2.32
CA LEU A 354 -5.82 10.76 3.69
C LEU A 354 -6.13 11.99 4.55
N PRO A 355 -7.22 11.99 5.32
CA PRO A 355 -7.63 13.17 6.07
C PRO A 355 -6.66 13.43 7.21
N ILE A 356 -6.01 14.58 7.21
CA ILE A 356 -5.21 15.06 8.34
C ILE A 356 -6.05 16.11 9.07
N PRO A 357 -6.42 15.88 10.34
CA PRO A 357 -7.20 16.86 11.09
C PRO A 357 -6.44 18.17 11.25
N GLY A 358 -7.15 19.26 11.11
CA GLY A 358 -6.61 20.61 11.30
C GLY A 358 -6.18 20.86 12.74
N PRO A 359 -5.32 21.87 12.97
CA PRO A 359 -4.87 22.23 14.31
C PRO A 359 -6.03 22.75 15.16
N VAL A 360 -6.03 22.36 16.45
CA VAL A 360 -7.03 22.77 17.44
C VAL A 360 -6.56 24.05 18.13
N ALA A 361 -7.39 25.11 18.09
CA ALA A 361 -7.09 26.39 18.70
C ALA A 361 -7.72 26.48 20.11
N TYR A 362 -6.91 26.75 21.11
CA TYR A 362 -7.33 27.10 22.46
C TYR A 362 -7.33 28.60 22.64
N GLN A 363 -8.31 29.13 23.35
CA GLN A 363 -8.38 30.55 23.69
C GLN A 363 -8.01 30.82 25.15
N ALA A 364 -8.22 29.86 26.02
CA ALA A 364 -7.96 29.95 27.43
C ALA A 364 -6.95 28.90 27.92
N PRO A 365 -6.15 29.15 28.96
CA PRO A 365 -5.97 30.41 29.65
C PRO A 365 -5.23 31.47 28.85
N PHE A 366 -4.57 31.05 27.75
CA PHE A 366 -3.93 31.92 26.74
C PHE A 366 -4.08 31.30 25.36
N PRO A 367 -4.10 32.09 24.31
CA PRO A 367 -4.20 31.57 22.93
C PRO A 367 -3.03 30.66 22.59
N ARG A 368 -3.32 29.43 22.14
CA ARG A 368 -2.35 28.47 21.65
C ARG A 368 -2.99 27.52 20.65
N THR A 369 -2.18 26.80 19.91
CA THR A 369 -2.62 25.84 18.92
C THR A 369 -1.93 24.49 19.16
N VAL A 370 -2.71 23.41 19.13
CA VAL A 370 -2.22 22.03 19.22
C VAL A 370 -2.43 21.35 17.88
N ARG A 371 -1.38 20.76 17.33
CA ARG A 371 -1.47 19.95 16.13
C ARG A 371 -1.86 18.54 16.52
N PRO A 372 -2.88 17.95 15.88
CA PRO A 372 -3.34 16.59 16.20
C PRO A 372 -2.32 15.49 15.85
N THR A 373 -1.43 15.75 14.88
CA THR A 373 -0.38 14.81 14.48
C THR A 373 0.84 15.55 13.91
N ASN A 374 1.99 14.87 13.92
CA ASN A 374 3.20 15.32 13.24
C ASN A 374 3.24 14.92 11.74
N ILE A 375 2.27 14.12 11.25
CA ILE A 375 2.18 13.71 9.86
C ILE A 375 1.80 14.93 8.99
N PRO A 376 2.59 15.27 7.95
CA PRO A 376 2.28 16.40 7.09
C PRO A 376 1.01 16.19 6.27
N ASP A 377 0.21 17.26 6.13
CA ASP A 377 -0.87 17.29 5.15
C ASP A 377 -0.29 17.62 3.76
N GLN A 378 -0.14 16.61 2.93
CA GLN A 378 0.44 16.72 1.60
C GLN A 378 -0.07 15.59 0.69
N ARG A 379 0.10 15.77 -0.63
CA ARG A 379 -0.19 14.72 -1.60
C ARG A 379 0.83 13.59 -1.51
N ASP A 380 0.38 12.38 -1.86
CA ASP A 380 1.21 11.18 -1.86
C ASP A 380 1.73 10.89 -3.28
N ASP A 381 2.36 11.91 -3.92
CA ASP A 381 2.99 11.74 -5.23
C ASP A 381 4.14 10.74 -5.10
N PHE A 382 4.22 9.83 -6.06
CA PHE A 382 5.18 8.72 -6.03
C PHE A 382 6.29 8.92 -7.07
N LEU A 383 7.52 8.64 -6.69
CA LEU A 383 8.65 8.52 -7.58
C LEU A 383 9.51 7.34 -7.11
N SER A 384 9.87 6.44 -8.01
CA SER A 384 10.76 5.31 -7.69
C SER A 384 11.70 5.00 -8.83
N ALA A 385 12.91 4.63 -8.48
CA ALA A 385 13.92 4.12 -9.41
C ALA A 385 14.07 2.60 -9.21
N SER A 386 14.03 1.84 -10.28
CA SER A 386 14.14 0.39 -10.31
C SER A 386 15.39 -0.01 -11.07
N VAL A 387 16.18 -0.92 -10.51
CA VAL A 387 17.33 -1.55 -11.17
C VAL A 387 17.22 -3.05 -10.98
N GLY A 388 17.36 -3.79 -12.07
CA GLY A 388 17.31 -5.25 -11.96
C GLY A 388 17.92 -5.98 -13.15
N PHE A 389 17.94 -7.29 -13.01
CA PHE A 389 18.50 -8.20 -13.99
C PHE A 389 17.53 -9.34 -14.30
N LYS A 390 17.55 -9.79 -15.55
CA LYS A 390 16.88 -11.00 -15.98
C LYS A 390 17.90 -11.96 -16.58
N PHE A 391 17.89 -13.18 -16.12
CA PHE A 391 18.82 -14.24 -16.55
C PHE A 391 18.07 -15.33 -17.28
N GLN A 392 18.42 -15.57 -18.53
CA GLN A 392 17.81 -16.63 -19.33
C GLN A 392 18.56 -17.96 -19.12
N THR A 393 17.82 -18.97 -18.68
CA THR A 393 18.35 -20.32 -18.58
C THR A 393 18.34 -21.02 -19.95
N PRO A 394 19.13 -22.09 -20.14
CA PRO A 394 19.13 -22.88 -21.39
C PRO A 394 17.75 -23.49 -21.74
N ARG A 395 16.86 -23.64 -20.73
CA ARG A 395 15.49 -24.15 -20.92
C ARG A 395 14.47 -23.08 -21.23
N GLY A 396 14.89 -21.81 -21.42
CA GLY A 396 13.99 -20.70 -21.75
C GLY A 396 13.31 -20.04 -20.54
N ILE A 397 13.57 -20.49 -19.33
CA ILE A 397 13.09 -19.84 -18.11
C ILE A 397 13.90 -18.56 -17.89
N LEU A 398 13.22 -17.45 -17.60
CA LEU A 398 13.84 -16.21 -17.13
C LEU A 398 13.75 -16.13 -15.61
N ILE A 399 14.89 -15.86 -14.99
CA ILE A 399 15.00 -15.57 -13.57
C ILE A 399 15.17 -14.08 -13.42
N THR A 400 14.27 -13.40 -12.69
CA THR A 400 14.30 -11.96 -12.46
C THR A 400 14.77 -11.66 -11.05
N THR A 401 15.61 -10.65 -10.89
CA THR A 401 15.94 -10.01 -9.60
C THR A 401 15.92 -8.50 -9.78
N ASN A 402 15.34 -7.80 -8.81
CA ASN A 402 15.16 -6.35 -8.89
C ASN A 402 15.15 -5.71 -7.50
N ALA A 403 15.63 -4.48 -7.45
CA ALA A 403 15.45 -3.57 -6.34
C ALA A 403 14.82 -2.26 -6.84
N LEU A 404 13.77 -1.80 -6.15
CA LEU A 404 13.10 -0.53 -6.40
C LEU A 404 13.28 0.36 -5.17
N PHE A 405 13.72 1.58 -5.40
CA PHE A 405 14.04 2.57 -4.37
C PHE A 405 13.18 3.82 -4.57
N PRO A 406 12.42 4.28 -3.56
CA PRO A 406 11.73 5.55 -3.60
C PRO A 406 12.69 6.70 -3.22
N PRO A 407 13.06 7.61 -4.14
CA PRO A 407 13.96 8.72 -3.82
C PRO A 407 13.26 9.90 -3.11
N ARG A 408 11.94 9.86 -2.93
CA ARG A 408 11.14 10.90 -2.28
C ARG A 408 10.40 10.34 -1.08
N ASN A 409 10.22 11.19 -0.05
CA ASN A 409 9.47 10.88 1.17
C ASN A 409 8.01 11.33 1.02
N SER A 410 7.24 10.71 0.12
CA SER A 410 5.81 10.96 -0.05
C SER A 410 5.01 9.69 0.16
N GLY A 411 3.83 9.79 0.77
CA GLY A 411 3.00 8.64 1.12
C GLY A 411 3.66 7.71 2.15
N MET A 412 3.18 6.50 2.22
CA MET A 412 3.81 5.43 2.99
C MET A 412 4.73 4.63 2.07
N GLN A 413 6.02 4.67 2.35
CA GLN A 413 7.03 4.11 1.44
C GLN A 413 7.99 3.17 2.18
N PRO A 414 8.34 2.04 1.53
CA PRO A 414 9.44 1.22 1.97
C PRO A 414 10.78 1.88 1.65
N SER A 415 11.84 1.54 2.36
CA SER A 415 13.22 1.93 2.00
C SER A 415 13.64 1.34 0.65
N ALA A 416 13.23 0.11 0.41
CA ALA A 416 13.40 -0.60 -0.85
C ALA A 416 12.32 -1.67 -1.03
N VAL A 417 11.99 -1.98 -2.29
CA VAL A 417 11.19 -3.16 -2.66
C VAL A 417 12.11 -4.15 -3.35
N TRP A 418 12.29 -5.31 -2.76
CA TRP A 418 13.06 -6.40 -3.34
C TRP A 418 12.14 -7.35 -4.08
N THR A 419 12.42 -7.63 -5.35
CA THR A 419 11.61 -8.53 -6.17
C THR A 419 12.47 -9.64 -6.77
N GLY A 420 12.01 -10.87 -6.64
CA GLY A 420 12.53 -12.05 -7.32
C GLY A 420 11.42 -12.72 -8.11
N GLY A 421 11.73 -13.27 -9.29
CA GLY A 421 10.69 -13.87 -10.12
C GLY A 421 11.18 -14.92 -11.10
N LEU A 422 10.24 -15.72 -11.58
CA LEU A 422 10.40 -16.71 -12.62
C LEU A 422 9.37 -16.45 -13.73
N GLU A 423 9.81 -16.52 -14.96
CA GLU A 423 8.98 -16.25 -16.14
C GLU A 423 9.25 -17.30 -17.23
N TYR A 424 8.19 -17.69 -17.94
CA TYR A 424 8.30 -18.65 -19.03
C TYR A 424 7.32 -18.32 -20.17
N ASN A 425 7.81 -18.37 -21.40
CA ASN A 425 7.03 -18.16 -22.61
C ASN A 425 6.98 -19.46 -23.43
N PHE A 426 5.78 -19.84 -23.93
CA PHE A 426 5.59 -21.04 -24.79
C PHE A 426 4.48 -20.85 -25.81
#